data_e3645be6a305aec2ef30e996ebabdd9d
#
_entry.id   e3645be6a305aec2ef30e996ebabdd9d
#
_cell.length_a   1.000
_cell.length_b   1.000
_cell.length_c   1.000
_cell.angle_alpha   90.00
_cell.angle_beta   90.00
_cell.angle_gamma   90.00
#
_symmetry.space_group_name_H-M   'P 1'
#
loop_
_entity.id
_entity.type
_entity.pdbx_description
1 polymer ?
#
loop_
_entity_poly.entity_id
_entity_poly.type
_entity_poly.pdbx_seq_one_letter_code
_entity_poly.pdbx_strand_id
1 'polypeptide(L)'
;MTYKIKFKKSVYKDLSKVPSEEAKTILDKIDRLLAEKPTNFPALKGKFKGMRRMRVGSYRIIYVIIEDVVLVLRIHHRKDVHK
;
A
#
# COMPACT_ATOMS: atom_id res chain seq x y z
N MET A 1 -5.09 7.00 -17.21
CA MET A 1 -5.93 5.82 -16.97
C MET A 1 -6.04 5.57 -15.48
N THR A 2 -7.23 5.34 -14.98
CA THR A 2 -7.46 5.17 -13.54
C THR A 2 -7.48 3.68 -13.19
N TYR A 3 -6.67 3.29 -12.22
CA TYR A 3 -6.64 1.92 -11.73
C TYR A 3 -7.71 1.74 -10.66
N LYS A 4 -8.26 0.52 -10.58
CA LYS A 4 -9.16 0.15 -9.50
C LYS A 4 -8.33 -0.22 -8.27
N ILE A 5 -8.76 0.20 -7.09
CA ILE A 5 -8.05 -0.12 -5.85
C ILE A 5 -8.82 -1.21 -5.12
N LYS A 6 -8.13 -2.29 -4.78
CA LYS A 6 -8.69 -3.37 -3.98
C LYS A 6 -7.77 -3.66 -2.80
N PHE A 7 -8.33 -4.19 -1.74
CA PHE A 7 -7.61 -4.46 -0.50
C PHE A 7 -7.71 -5.93 -0.14
N LYS A 8 -6.56 -6.54 0.17
CA LYS A 8 -6.53 -7.88 0.72
C LYS A 8 -7.05 -7.84 2.16
N LYS A 9 -7.61 -8.95 2.66
CA LYS A 9 -8.17 -9.02 4.02
C LYS A 9 -7.17 -8.58 5.10
N SER A 10 -5.91 -8.93 4.93
CA SER A 10 -4.85 -8.55 5.87
C SER A 10 -4.73 -7.04 6.09
N VAL A 11 -5.14 -6.24 5.10
CA VAL A 11 -5.07 -4.78 5.18
C VAL A 11 -6.04 -4.24 6.23
N TYR A 12 -7.22 -4.84 6.35
CA TYR A 12 -8.21 -4.40 7.34
C TYR A 12 -7.67 -4.58 8.76
N LYS A 13 -6.99 -5.70 8.99
CA LYS A 13 -6.35 -5.95 10.29
C LYS A 13 -5.21 -4.96 10.52
N ASP A 14 -4.41 -4.70 9.50
CA ASP A 14 -3.34 -3.71 9.61
C ASP A 14 -3.89 -2.34 9.96
N LEU A 15 -4.97 -1.91 9.27
CA LEU A 15 -5.59 -0.61 9.51
C LEU A 15 -6.18 -0.47 10.90
N SER A 16 -6.66 -1.57 11.48
CA SER A 16 -7.23 -1.54 12.83
C SER A 16 -6.20 -1.14 13.89
N LYS A 17 -4.91 -1.26 13.58
CA LYS A 17 -3.81 -0.88 14.47
C LYS A 17 -3.29 0.51 14.20
N VAL A 18 -3.80 1.19 13.21
CA VAL A 18 -3.37 2.54 12.82
C VAL A 18 -4.32 3.57 13.44
N PRO A 19 -3.79 4.63 14.08
CA PRO A 19 -4.65 5.71 14.59
C PRO A 19 -5.53 6.25 13.45
N SER A 20 -6.76 6.59 13.77
CA SER A 20 -7.77 6.92 12.75
C SER A 20 -7.37 8.05 11.81
N GLU A 21 -6.70 9.09 12.31
CA GLU A 21 -6.25 10.19 11.46
C GLU A 21 -5.20 9.76 10.46
N GLU A 22 -4.26 8.94 10.91
CA GLU A 22 -3.22 8.40 10.03
C GLU A 22 -3.83 7.43 9.01
N ALA A 23 -4.80 6.62 9.43
CA ALA A 23 -5.50 5.72 8.53
C ALA A 23 -6.21 6.49 7.40
N LYS A 24 -6.85 7.60 7.73
CA LYS A 24 -7.49 8.46 6.72
C LYS A 24 -6.48 9.01 5.73
N THR A 25 -5.33 9.47 6.23
CA THR A 25 -4.27 9.99 5.36
C THR A 25 -3.74 8.91 4.43
N ILE A 26 -3.53 7.70 4.96
CA ILE A 26 -3.06 6.56 4.17
C ILE A 26 -4.06 6.23 3.06
N LEU A 27 -5.34 6.09 3.42
CA LEU A 27 -6.38 5.73 2.44
C LEU A 27 -6.55 6.82 1.38
N ASP A 28 -6.48 8.08 1.77
CA ASP A 28 -6.58 9.20 0.83
C ASP A 28 -5.42 9.17 -0.17
N LYS A 29 -4.21 8.94 0.29
CA LYS A 29 -3.05 8.87 -0.60
C LYS A 29 -3.09 7.65 -1.51
N ILE A 30 -3.57 6.50 -1.01
CA ILE A 30 -3.77 5.33 -1.85
C ILE A 30 -4.73 5.69 -2.99
N ASP A 31 -5.86 6.28 -2.65
CA ASP A 31 -6.87 6.65 -3.64
C ASP A 31 -6.34 7.61 -4.70
N ARG A 32 -5.63 8.65 -4.27
CA ARG A 32 -5.15 9.68 -5.21
C ARG A 32 -3.94 9.25 -6.01
N LEU A 33 -2.97 8.63 -5.34
CA LEU A 33 -1.68 8.36 -5.96
C LEU A 33 -1.62 7.01 -6.66
N LEU A 34 -2.15 5.96 -6.04
CA LEU A 34 -2.08 4.63 -6.62
C LEU A 34 -3.13 4.39 -7.69
N ALA A 35 -4.25 5.09 -7.62
CA ALA A 35 -5.26 4.99 -8.67
C ALA A 35 -4.77 5.59 -9.99
N GLU A 36 -3.88 6.57 -9.91
CA GLU A 36 -3.40 7.27 -11.11
C GLU A 36 -2.04 6.80 -11.59
N LYS A 37 -1.07 6.70 -10.68
CA LYS A 37 0.31 6.43 -11.07
C LYS A 37 0.97 5.38 -10.18
N PRO A 38 0.44 4.15 -10.15
CA PRO A 38 1.00 3.11 -9.29
C PRO A 38 2.41 2.67 -9.69
N THR A 39 2.83 2.94 -10.91
CA THR A 39 4.17 2.59 -11.39
C THR A 39 5.24 3.59 -10.99
N ASN A 40 4.86 4.72 -10.38
CA ASN A 40 5.82 5.74 -9.97
C ASN A 40 6.57 5.40 -8.68
N PHE A 41 6.23 4.31 -8.01
CA PHE A 41 6.82 3.94 -6.73
C PHE A 41 7.78 2.76 -6.89
N PRO A 42 8.79 2.64 -6.00
CA PRO A 42 9.83 1.61 -6.15
C PRO A 42 9.28 0.19 -6.17
N ALA A 43 9.83 -0.61 -7.07
CA ALA A 43 9.59 -2.04 -7.09
C ALA A 43 10.49 -2.71 -6.04
N LEU A 44 9.98 -3.76 -5.40
CA LEU A 44 10.72 -4.51 -4.41
C LEU A 44 11.50 -5.66 -5.06
N LYS A 45 12.53 -6.14 -4.37
CA LYS A 45 13.40 -7.19 -4.87
C LYS A 45 13.31 -8.44 -4.00
N GLY A 46 13.95 -9.52 -4.46
CA GLY A 46 14.02 -10.77 -3.72
C GLY A 46 12.67 -11.44 -3.63
N LYS A 47 12.31 -11.92 -2.45
CA LYS A 47 11.04 -12.63 -2.23
C LYS A 47 9.81 -11.75 -2.42
N PHE A 48 10.00 -10.43 -2.50
CA PHE A 48 8.92 -9.49 -2.74
C PHE A 48 8.85 -9.03 -4.20
N LYS A 49 9.54 -9.73 -5.09
CA LYS A 49 9.56 -9.41 -6.51
C LYS A 49 8.13 -9.36 -7.06
N GLY A 50 7.85 -8.35 -7.87
CA GLY A 50 6.52 -8.12 -8.42
C GLY A 50 5.67 -7.18 -7.59
N MET A 51 6.11 -6.84 -6.38
CA MET A 51 5.42 -5.91 -5.51
C MET A 51 6.08 -4.54 -5.55
N ARG A 52 5.34 -3.51 -5.14
CA ARG A 52 5.82 -2.15 -5.03
C ARG A 52 5.51 -1.59 -3.66
N ARG A 53 6.19 -0.53 -3.30
CA ARG A 53 6.05 0.10 -2.00
C ARG A 53 5.80 1.60 -2.14
N MET A 54 4.77 2.09 -1.45
CA MET A 54 4.55 3.52 -1.28
C MET A 54 4.68 3.84 0.21
N ARG A 55 5.51 4.83 0.54
CA ARG A 55 5.69 5.25 1.93
C ARG A 55 4.76 6.41 2.25
N VAL A 56 4.04 6.30 3.37
CA VAL A 56 3.19 7.37 3.90
C VAL A 56 3.56 7.52 5.38
N GLY A 57 4.29 8.61 5.69
CA GLY A 57 4.74 8.82 7.07
C GLY A 57 5.58 7.65 7.56
N SER A 58 5.17 7.04 8.68
CA SER A 58 5.86 5.89 9.26
C SER A 58 5.36 4.55 8.73
N TYR A 59 4.50 4.57 7.70
CA TYR A 59 3.88 3.35 7.18
C TYR A 59 4.34 3.06 5.76
N ARG A 60 4.38 1.77 5.42
CA ARG A 60 4.71 1.28 4.10
C ARG A 60 3.52 0.53 3.54
N ILE A 61 3.05 0.98 2.39
CA ILE A 61 1.94 0.34 1.70
C ILE A 61 2.53 -0.58 0.64
N ILE A 62 2.35 -1.89 0.82
CA ILE A 62 2.83 -2.89 -0.12
C ILE A 62 1.68 -3.28 -1.03
N TYR A 63 1.89 -3.21 -2.32
CA TYR A 63 0.84 -3.50 -3.29
C TYR A 63 1.41 -4.15 -4.53
N VAL A 64 0.52 -4.71 -5.34
CA VAL A 64 0.84 -5.33 -6.62
C VAL A 64 -0.12 -4.78 -7.66
N ILE A 65 0.37 -4.65 -8.89
CA ILE A 65 -0.46 -4.22 -10.02
C ILE A 65 -0.82 -5.45 -10.84
N ILE A 66 -2.11 -5.71 -10.99
CA ILE A 66 -2.63 -6.82 -11.79
C ILE A 66 -3.58 -6.21 -12.82
N GLU A 67 -3.12 -6.10 -14.07
CA GLU A 67 -3.86 -5.47 -15.15
C GLU A 67 -4.24 -4.03 -14.78
N ASP A 68 -5.52 -3.72 -14.62
CA ASP A 68 -5.99 -2.38 -14.26
C ASP A 68 -6.33 -2.25 -12.78
N VAL A 69 -5.88 -3.22 -11.96
CA VAL A 69 -6.17 -3.26 -10.53
C VAL A 69 -4.88 -3.08 -9.74
N VAL A 70 -4.94 -2.20 -8.73
CA VAL A 70 -3.92 -2.12 -7.68
C VAL A 70 -4.46 -2.86 -6.48
N LEU A 71 -3.84 -3.98 -6.14
CA LEU A 71 -4.22 -4.77 -4.97
C LEU A 71 -3.27 -4.44 -3.83
N VAL A 72 -3.79 -3.80 -2.78
CA VAL A 72 -3.01 -3.48 -1.58
C VAL A 72 -2.94 -4.73 -0.72
N LEU A 73 -1.71 -5.17 -0.43
CA LEU A 73 -1.45 -6.42 0.28
C LEU A 73 -1.22 -6.23 1.77
N ARG A 74 -0.49 -5.19 2.15
CA ARG A 74 -0.16 -4.92 3.54
C ARG A 74 0.04 -3.43 3.78
N ILE A 75 -0.22 -3.02 5.02
CA ILE A 75 0.15 -1.70 5.51
C ILE A 75 0.99 -1.95 6.76
N HIS A 76 2.31 -1.73 6.65
CA HIS A 76 3.25 -2.00 7.72
C HIS A 76 3.72 -0.71 8.37
N HIS A 77 3.77 -0.69 9.70
CA HIS A 77 4.50 0.36 10.41
C HIS A 77 5.99 0.09 10.20
N ARG A 78 6.79 1.14 10.09
CA ARG A 78 8.23 0.97 9.82
C ARG A 78 8.92 0.08 10.84
N LYS A 79 8.44 0.06 12.10
CA LYS A 79 8.99 -0.79 13.17
C LYS A 79 8.75 -2.28 12.92
N ASP A 80 7.68 -2.62 12.22
CA ASP A 80 7.32 -4.02 11.96
C ASP A 80 8.22 -4.67 10.91
N VAL A 81 8.88 -3.86 10.10
CA VAL A 81 9.70 -4.35 8.99
C VAL A 81 11.05 -4.88 9.46
N HIS A 82 11.45 -4.54 10.67
CA HIS A 82 12.75 -4.93 11.22
C HIS A 82 12.68 -6.19 12.09
N LYS A 83 11.55 -6.86 12.10
CA LYS A 83 11.39 -8.11 12.85
C LYS A 83 11.72 -9.31 11.99
#